data_5c7826333083220e70e10af36bfaa22b
#
_entry.id   5c7826333083220e70e10af36bfaa22b
#
_cell.length_a   1.000
_cell.length_b   1.000
_cell.length_c   1.000
_cell.angle_alpha   90.00
_cell.angle_beta   90.00
_cell.angle_gamma   90.00
#
_symmetry.space_group_name_H-M   'P 1'
#
loop_
_entity.id
_entity.type
_entity.pdbx_description
1 polymer ?
#
loop_
_entity_poly.entity_id
_entity_poly.type
_entity_poly.pdbx_seq_one_letter_code
_entity_poly.pdbx_strand_id
1 'polypeptide(L)'
;LYFLFMRQIRSAGHGALSFGKSRARLLNRDTNKLTFDNVAGTDEAKEEVQEIIEFLKDPKKFQSLGGRIPKGVLLMGPPGTGKTLLAQAIAGEADVPFFSISGSDFVEMFVGVGASRVRDMFEQGKKHAPCIIFIDEIDAVGRSRFTGIGGGHDEREQTLNALLVQMDGFETQEGVIILAATNRPDVLDQALL
;
A
#
# COMPACT_ATOMS: atom_id res chain seq x y z
N LEU A 1 -0.33 -24.11 -41.53
CA LEU A 1 0.51 -24.47 -40.37
C LEU A 1 1.11 -23.22 -39.75
N TYR A 2 1.77 -22.33 -40.51
CA TYR A 2 2.41 -21.08 -40.04
C TYR A 2 1.45 -20.13 -39.34
N PHE A 3 0.21 -19.96 -39.84
CA PHE A 3 -0.81 -19.10 -39.24
C PHE A 3 -1.35 -19.60 -37.88
N LEU A 4 -1.46 -20.92 -37.72
CA LEU A 4 -1.85 -21.55 -36.46
C LEU A 4 -0.75 -21.44 -35.41
N PHE A 5 0.51 -21.55 -35.81
CA PHE A 5 1.66 -21.40 -34.93
C PHE A 5 1.81 -19.95 -34.41
N MET A 6 1.64 -18.96 -35.28
CA MET A 6 1.65 -17.52 -34.87
C MET A 6 0.48 -17.13 -33.97
N ARG A 7 -0.68 -17.78 -34.13
CA ARG A 7 -1.84 -17.57 -33.25
C ARG A 7 -1.59 -18.16 -31.85
N GLN A 8 -0.87 -19.26 -31.74
CA GLN A 8 -0.52 -19.90 -30.47
C GLN A 8 0.55 -19.13 -29.70
N ILE A 9 1.53 -18.52 -30.39
CA ILE A 9 2.53 -17.63 -29.77
C ILE A 9 1.89 -16.35 -29.23
N ARG A 10 0.90 -15.78 -29.94
CA ARG A 10 0.17 -14.60 -29.44
C ARG A 10 -0.65 -14.89 -28.18
N SER A 11 -1.21 -16.07 -28.02
CA SER A 11 -1.96 -16.44 -26.80
C SER A 11 -1.05 -16.71 -25.60
N ALA A 12 0.17 -17.22 -25.81
CA ALA A 12 1.15 -17.48 -24.74
C ALA A 12 1.77 -16.18 -24.19
N GLY A 13 1.87 -15.12 -25.00
CA GLY A 13 2.44 -13.83 -24.58
C GLY A 13 1.58 -13.04 -23.58
N HIS A 14 0.28 -13.26 -23.54
CA HIS A 14 -0.62 -12.54 -22.62
C HIS A 14 -0.54 -13.06 -21.18
N GLY A 15 -0.17 -14.31 -20.95
CA GLY A 15 -0.01 -14.89 -19.62
C GLY A 15 1.23 -14.38 -18.88
N ALA A 16 2.35 -14.19 -19.58
CA ALA A 16 3.61 -13.75 -18.98
C ALA A 16 3.59 -12.28 -18.53
N LEU A 17 2.77 -11.42 -19.16
CA LEU A 17 2.65 -10.00 -18.83
C LEU A 17 1.76 -9.72 -17.60
N SER A 18 1.03 -10.72 -17.11
CA SER A 18 0.12 -10.53 -15.95
C SER A 18 0.79 -10.78 -14.59
N PHE A 19 1.97 -11.39 -14.54
CA PHE A 19 2.65 -11.70 -13.28
C PHE A 19 3.13 -10.47 -12.49
N GLY A 20 3.39 -9.36 -13.17
CA GLY A 20 3.82 -8.10 -12.57
C GLY A 20 2.69 -7.16 -12.14
N LYS A 21 1.42 -7.53 -12.37
CA LYS A 21 0.30 -6.70 -11.96
C LYS A 21 0.04 -6.84 -10.45
N SER A 22 -0.26 -5.73 -9.82
CA SER A 22 -0.66 -5.69 -8.42
C SER A 22 -1.91 -6.53 -8.18
N ARG A 23 -1.92 -7.29 -7.07
CA ARG A 23 -3.08 -8.00 -6.55
C ARG A 23 -3.90 -7.14 -5.59
N ALA A 24 -3.62 -5.83 -5.54
CA ALA A 24 -4.32 -4.93 -4.66
C ALA A 24 -5.83 -4.99 -4.87
N ARG A 25 -6.55 -5.13 -3.76
CA ARG A 25 -8.02 -5.14 -3.75
C ARG A 25 -8.49 -3.71 -3.69
N LEU A 26 -9.15 -3.26 -4.74
CA LEU A 26 -9.79 -1.94 -4.76
C LEU A 26 -11.18 -2.03 -4.11
N LEU A 27 -11.36 -1.31 -3.02
CA LEU A 27 -12.67 -1.01 -2.46
C LEU A 27 -13.05 0.41 -2.91
N ASN A 28 -14.04 0.48 -3.80
CA ASN A 28 -14.59 1.77 -4.25
C ASN A 28 -15.39 2.43 -3.12
N ARG A 29 -15.61 3.74 -3.22
CA ARG A 29 -16.47 4.53 -2.31
C ARG A 29 -17.81 3.88 -2.05
N ASP A 30 -18.47 3.36 -3.10
CA ASP A 30 -19.79 2.73 -3.00
C ASP A 30 -19.78 1.40 -2.24
N THR A 31 -18.64 0.72 -2.16
CA THR A 31 -18.49 -0.59 -1.50
C THR A 31 -17.93 -0.49 -0.09
N ASN A 32 -17.16 0.55 0.22
CA ASN A 32 -16.63 0.79 1.55
C ASN A 32 -17.58 1.71 2.35
N LYS A 33 -18.46 1.11 3.12
CA LYS A 33 -19.43 1.82 3.99
C LYS A 33 -18.97 1.88 5.46
N LEU A 34 -17.74 1.45 5.75
CA LEU A 34 -17.20 1.46 7.11
C LEU A 34 -16.79 2.88 7.49
N THR A 35 -17.23 3.33 8.66
CA THR A 35 -16.90 4.61 9.26
C THR A 35 -16.39 4.42 10.69
N PHE A 36 -16.02 5.48 11.38
CA PHE A 36 -15.62 5.41 12.79
C PHE A 36 -16.71 4.90 13.73
N ASP A 37 -17.98 4.99 13.32
CA ASP A 37 -19.11 4.41 14.08
C ASP A 37 -19.02 2.88 14.17
N ASN A 38 -18.32 2.25 13.21
CA ASN A 38 -18.10 0.82 13.20
C ASN A 38 -16.86 0.38 13.99
N VAL A 39 -16.05 1.33 14.47
CA VAL A 39 -14.83 1.09 15.24
C VAL A 39 -15.06 1.46 16.69
N ALA A 40 -15.12 0.48 17.58
CA ALA A 40 -15.26 0.70 18.99
C ALA A 40 -13.90 0.95 19.66
N GLY A 41 -13.85 1.92 20.57
CA GLY A 41 -12.61 2.32 21.26
C GLY A 41 -11.61 3.03 20.33
N THR A 42 -10.32 3.03 20.72
CA THR A 42 -9.22 3.65 19.95
C THR A 42 -9.42 5.14 19.65
N ASP A 43 -10.01 5.87 20.60
CA ASP A 43 -10.37 7.28 20.39
C ASP A 43 -9.13 8.14 20.14
N GLU A 44 -8.02 7.88 20.84
CA GLU A 44 -6.73 8.52 20.62
C GLU A 44 -6.21 8.32 19.18
N ALA A 45 -6.28 7.08 18.67
CA ALA A 45 -5.85 6.80 17.31
C ALA A 45 -6.77 7.45 16.26
N LYS A 46 -8.07 7.58 16.56
CA LYS A 46 -9.01 8.29 15.67
C LYS A 46 -8.71 9.78 15.63
N GLU A 47 -8.35 10.39 16.76
CA GLU A 47 -7.97 11.80 16.84
C GLU A 47 -6.67 12.06 16.03
N GLU A 48 -5.65 11.20 16.16
CA GLU A 48 -4.38 11.33 15.44
C GLU A 48 -4.55 11.29 13.92
N VAL A 49 -5.49 10.49 13.41
CA VAL A 49 -5.72 10.38 11.97
C VAL A 49 -6.73 11.39 11.41
N GLN A 50 -7.31 12.22 12.24
CA GLN A 50 -8.32 13.21 11.83
C GLN A 50 -7.76 14.22 10.82
N GLU A 51 -6.53 14.66 11.00
CA GLU A 51 -5.86 15.57 10.07
C GLU A 51 -5.69 14.96 8.68
N ILE A 52 -5.43 13.65 8.61
CA ILE A 52 -5.31 12.93 7.36
C ILE A 52 -6.67 12.85 6.65
N ILE A 53 -7.74 12.59 7.38
CA ILE A 53 -9.10 12.56 6.84
C ILE A 53 -9.47 13.92 6.25
N GLU A 54 -9.19 15.01 6.98
CA GLU A 54 -9.44 16.36 6.50
C GLU A 54 -8.63 16.69 5.25
N PHE A 55 -7.37 16.28 5.18
CA PHE A 55 -6.55 16.41 3.98
C PHE A 55 -7.15 15.65 2.80
N LEU A 56 -7.54 14.40 2.97
CA LEU A 56 -8.09 13.58 1.90
C LEU A 56 -9.43 14.14 1.38
N LYS A 57 -10.22 14.79 2.25
CA LYS A 57 -11.47 15.46 1.86
C LYS A 57 -11.22 16.71 1.01
N ASP A 58 -10.21 17.50 1.33
CA ASP A 58 -9.86 18.73 0.58
C ASP A 58 -8.34 18.97 0.54
N PRO A 59 -7.62 18.24 -0.33
CA PRO A 59 -6.16 18.39 -0.45
C PRO A 59 -5.72 19.81 -0.82
N LYS A 60 -6.53 20.52 -1.61
CA LYS A 60 -6.18 21.88 -2.09
C LYS A 60 -6.18 22.90 -0.98
N LYS A 61 -7.10 22.78 -0.02
CA LYS A 61 -7.16 23.67 1.15
C LYS A 61 -5.89 23.55 1.99
N PHE A 62 -5.43 22.33 2.25
CA PHE A 62 -4.20 22.07 3.01
C PHE A 62 -2.95 22.63 2.32
N GLN A 63 -2.86 22.46 1.01
CA GLN A 63 -1.74 23.01 0.21
C GLN A 63 -1.67 24.55 0.31
N SER A 64 -2.81 25.22 0.28
CA SER A 64 -2.87 26.69 0.38
C SER A 64 -2.42 27.23 1.74
N LEU A 65 -2.53 26.41 2.80
CA LEU A 65 -2.13 26.75 4.17
C LEU A 65 -0.64 26.46 4.44
N GLY A 66 0.09 25.86 3.49
CA GLY A 66 1.50 25.50 3.66
C GLY A 66 1.76 24.37 4.67
N GLY A 67 0.73 23.61 5.03
CA GLY A 67 0.84 22.47 5.94
C GLY A 67 1.69 21.34 5.34
N ARG A 68 2.54 20.72 6.15
CA ARG A 68 3.23 19.49 5.81
C ARG A 68 2.34 18.32 6.18
N ILE A 69 1.87 17.58 5.20
CA ILE A 69 1.05 16.40 5.40
C ILE A 69 1.96 15.19 5.51
N PRO A 70 1.74 14.29 6.47
CA PRO A 70 2.48 13.05 6.56
C PRO A 70 2.22 12.22 5.29
N LYS A 71 3.27 11.64 4.70
CA LYS A 71 3.17 10.78 3.52
C LYS A 71 2.46 9.45 3.82
N GLY A 72 2.47 9.05 5.09
CA GLY A 72 1.86 7.81 5.55
C GLY A 72 1.75 7.71 7.06
N VAL A 73 1.05 6.68 7.51
CA VAL A 73 0.87 6.31 8.91
C VAL A 73 1.15 4.83 9.12
N LEU A 74 1.83 4.50 10.19
CA LEU A 74 2.07 3.13 10.60
C LEU A 74 1.14 2.74 11.75
N LEU A 75 0.25 1.78 11.50
CA LEU A 75 -0.64 1.18 12.49
C LEU A 75 0.07 0.00 13.17
N MET A 76 0.40 0.14 14.43
CA MET A 76 1.10 -0.88 15.21
C MET A 76 0.18 -1.50 16.24
N GLY A 77 0.34 -2.79 16.50
CA GLY A 77 -0.39 -3.48 17.57
C GLY A 77 -0.49 -4.99 17.35
N PRO A 78 -0.88 -5.74 18.37
CA PRO A 78 -1.07 -7.19 18.28
C PRO A 78 -2.08 -7.61 17.19
N PRO A 79 -2.06 -8.86 16.73
CA PRO A 79 -3.08 -9.35 15.82
C PRO A 79 -4.48 -9.25 16.45
N GLY A 80 -5.50 -8.96 15.63
CA GLY A 80 -6.88 -8.86 16.08
C GLY A 80 -7.28 -7.53 16.75
N THR A 81 -6.41 -6.53 16.83
CA THR A 81 -6.72 -5.21 17.42
C THR A 81 -7.53 -4.28 16.50
N GLY A 82 -7.87 -4.71 15.29
CA GLY A 82 -8.72 -3.94 14.38
C GLY A 82 -7.98 -2.95 13.47
N LYS A 83 -6.66 -3.07 13.27
CA LYS A 83 -5.86 -2.19 12.41
C LYS A 83 -6.44 -2.05 10.99
N THR A 84 -6.76 -3.18 10.36
CA THR A 84 -7.36 -3.20 9.02
C THR A 84 -8.75 -2.56 9.01
N LEU A 85 -9.55 -2.76 10.06
CA LEU A 85 -10.85 -2.14 10.21
C LEU A 85 -10.74 -0.62 10.36
N LEU A 86 -9.79 -0.16 11.18
CA LEU A 86 -9.51 1.27 11.37
C LEU A 86 -9.05 1.91 10.04
N ALA A 87 -8.16 1.27 9.29
CA ALA A 87 -7.71 1.75 7.99
C ALA A 87 -8.87 1.90 6.99
N GLN A 88 -9.78 0.94 6.95
CA GLN A 88 -10.98 1.01 6.12
C GLN A 88 -11.94 2.10 6.58
N ALA A 89 -12.09 2.30 7.89
CA ALA A 89 -12.92 3.36 8.44
C ALA A 89 -12.37 4.76 8.12
N ILE A 90 -11.06 4.95 8.15
CA ILE A 90 -10.41 6.20 7.72
C ILE A 90 -10.77 6.53 6.27
N ALA A 91 -10.70 5.53 5.37
CA ALA A 91 -11.06 5.73 3.98
C ALA A 91 -12.56 6.05 3.80
N GLY A 92 -13.41 5.40 4.58
CA GLY A 92 -14.86 5.66 4.58
C GLY A 92 -15.21 7.04 5.11
N GLU A 93 -14.58 7.49 6.19
CA GLU A 93 -14.74 8.85 6.72
C GLU A 93 -14.26 9.91 5.72
N ALA A 94 -13.17 9.64 5.01
CA ALA A 94 -12.64 10.55 4.00
C ALA A 94 -13.41 10.49 2.67
N ASP A 95 -14.27 9.50 2.48
CA ASP A 95 -14.99 9.21 1.21
C ASP A 95 -14.04 9.05 0.02
N VAL A 96 -12.96 8.28 0.19
CA VAL A 96 -11.95 8.04 -0.84
C VAL A 96 -11.81 6.55 -1.16
N PRO A 97 -11.31 6.19 -2.37
CA PRO A 97 -10.98 4.83 -2.72
C PRO A 97 -9.92 4.23 -1.79
N PHE A 98 -10.06 2.94 -1.49
CA PHE A 98 -9.18 2.19 -0.61
C PHE A 98 -8.56 1.01 -1.36
N PHE A 99 -7.24 1.03 -1.53
CA PHE A 99 -6.48 -0.08 -2.09
C PHE A 99 -5.86 -0.89 -0.95
N SER A 100 -6.16 -2.18 -0.88
CA SER A 100 -5.61 -3.07 0.14
C SER A 100 -4.77 -4.17 -0.47
N ILE A 101 -3.58 -4.39 0.08
CA ILE A 101 -2.66 -5.45 -0.28
C ILE A 101 -1.97 -5.98 0.97
N SER A 102 -1.61 -7.27 0.98
CA SER A 102 -0.74 -7.83 2.01
C SER A 102 0.74 -7.65 1.63
N GLY A 103 1.60 -7.34 2.59
CA GLY A 103 3.04 -7.34 2.39
C GLY A 103 3.57 -8.67 1.85
N SER A 104 2.93 -9.78 2.22
CA SER A 104 3.26 -11.11 1.68
C SER A 104 3.01 -11.27 0.18
N ASP A 105 2.09 -10.47 -0.41
CA ASP A 105 1.83 -10.50 -1.85
C ASP A 105 2.99 -9.93 -2.68
N PHE A 106 3.89 -9.20 -2.05
CA PHE A 106 5.10 -8.67 -2.69
C PHE A 106 6.27 -9.65 -2.63
N VAL A 107 6.21 -10.66 -1.74
CA VAL A 107 7.28 -11.65 -1.57
C VAL A 107 7.00 -12.81 -2.53
N GLU A 108 7.70 -12.84 -3.65
CA GLU A 108 7.56 -13.90 -4.66
C GLU A 108 8.90 -14.62 -4.86
N MET A 109 8.86 -15.82 -5.47
CA MET A 109 10.08 -16.59 -5.76
C MET A 109 10.86 -16.04 -6.98
N PHE A 110 10.27 -15.13 -7.75
CA PHE A 110 10.88 -14.59 -8.97
C PHE A 110 11.39 -13.18 -8.75
N VAL A 111 12.66 -12.97 -9.03
CA VAL A 111 13.34 -11.68 -8.87
C VAL A 111 12.64 -10.58 -9.68
N GLY A 112 12.36 -9.46 -9.03
CA GLY A 112 11.78 -8.26 -9.64
C GLY A 112 10.26 -8.25 -9.77
N VAL A 113 9.54 -9.33 -9.49
CA VAL A 113 8.07 -9.37 -9.54
C VAL A 113 7.47 -8.54 -8.40
N GLY A 114 8.02 -8.65 -7.19
CA GLY A 114 7.60 -7.84 -6.05
C GLY A 114 7.75 -6.34 -6.32
N ALA A 115 8.91 -5.91 -6.79
CA ALA A 115 9.18 -4.52 -7.14
C ALA A 115 8.27 -3.99 -8.27
N SER A 116 7.90 -4.84 -9.23
CA SER A 116 6.95 -4.49 -10.30
C SER A 116 5.54 -4.29 -9.76
N ARG A 117 5.09 -5.15 -8.83
CA ARG A 117 3.78 -5.03 -8.17
C ARG A 117 3.69 -3.78 -7.31
N VAL A 118 4.78 -3.43 -6.61
CA VAL A 118 4.86 -2.17 -5.87
C VAL A 118 4.60 -1.00 -6.82
N ARG A 119 5.37 -0.89 -7.91
CA ARG A 119 5.20 0.20 -8.88
C ARG A 119 3.79 0.27 -9.46
N ASP A 120 3.22 -0.87 -9.88
CA ASP A 120 1.86 -0.92 -10.43
C ASP A 120 0.81 -0.45 -9.41
N MET A 121 0.93 -0.87 -8.15
CA MET A 121 0.03 -0.44 -7.08
C MET A 121 0.06 1.09 -6.89
N PHE A 122 1.26 1.67 -6.85
CA PHE A 122 1.41 3.12 -6.69
C PHE A 122 0.90 3.90 -7.90
N GLU A 123 1.11 3.39 -9.12
CA GLU A 123 0.53 3.98 -10.33
C GLU A 123 -1.00 3.92 -10.33
N GLN A 124 -1.59 2.84 -9.83
CA GLN A 124 -3.05 2.75 -9.67
C GLN A 124 -3.55 3.76 -8.63
N GLY A 125 -2.86 3.90 -7.49
CA GLY A 125 -3.18 4.91 -6.49
C GLY A 125 -3.17 6.33 -7.07
N LYS A 126 -2.13 6.69 -7.81
CA LYS A 126 -2.03 8.02 -8.48
C LYS A 126 -3.20 8.29 -9.43
N LYS A 127 -3.64 7.28 -10.18
CA LYS A 127 -4.78 7.42 -11.10
C LYS A 127 -6.13 7.64 -10.39
N HIS A 128 -6.23 7.23 -9.13
CA HIS A 128 -7.46 7.32 -8.35
C HIS A 128 -7.37 8.32 -7.19
N ALA A 129 -6.37 9.18 -7.20
CA ALA A 129 -6.21 10.20 -6.16
C ALA A 129 -7.40 11.19 -6.11
N PRO A 130 -7.85 11.62 -4.93
CA PRO A 130 -7.33 11.24 -3.62
C PRO A 130 -7.72 9.80 -3.22
N CYS A 131 -6.78 9.04 -2.63
CA CYS A 131 -7.03 7.66 -2.21
C CYS A 131 -6.11 7.23 -1.07
N ILE A 132 -6.43 6.09 -0.44
CA ILE A 132 -5.59 5.42 0.54
C ILE A 132 -5.04 4.13 -0.06
N ILE A 133 -3.73 3.91 0.11
CA ILE A 133 -3.05 2.64 -0.13
C ILE A 133 -2.75 2.00 1.22
N PHE A 134 -3.37 0.87 1.51
CA PHE A 134 -3.17 0.12 2.74
C PHE A 134 -2.33 -1.12 2.49
N ILE A 135 -1.22 -1.24 3.24
CA ILE A 135 -0.32 -2.38 3.19
C ILE A 135 -0.40 -3.10 4.54
N ASP A 136 -1.10 -4.22 4.57
CA ASP A 136 -1.15 -5.06 5.77
C ASP A 136 0.13 -5.91 5.88
N GLU A 137 0.52 -6.27 7.09
CA GLU A 137 1.71 -7.09 7.35
C GLU A 137 2.97 -6.57 6.64
N ILE A 138 3.23 -5.25 6.74
CA ILE A 138 4.38 -4.61 6.09
C ILE A 138 5.71 -5.26 6.49
N ASP A 139 5.78 -5.89 7.66
CA ASP A 139 6.95 -6.63 8.14
C ASP A 139 7.32 -7.85 7.29
N ALA A 140 6.43 -8.34 6.43
CA ALA A 140 6.77 -9.38 5.46
C ALA A 140 7.84 -8.91 4.45
N VAL A 141 7.82 -7.62 4.08
CA VAL A 141 8.75 -6.98 3.14
C VAL A 141 9.77 -6.12 3.86
N GLY A 142 9.32 -5.41 4.89
CA GLY A 142 10.02 -4.32 5.56
C GLY A 142 10.98 -4.74 6.68
N ARG A 143 11.39 -6.00 6.77
CA ARG A 143 12.33 -6.43 7.81
C ARG A 143 13.70 -5.84 7.60
N SER A 144 14.31 -5.38 8.71
CA SER A 144 15.70 -4.94 8.75
C SER A 144 16.66 -6.03 8.28
N ARG A 145 17.77 -5.60 7.69
CA ARG A 145 18.82 -6.45 7.11
C ARG A 145 19.50 -7.28 8.19
N PHE A 146 19.11 -8.52 8.37
CA PHE A 146 19.90 -9.47 9.13
C PHE A 146 20.81 -10.23 8.15
N THR A 147 22.12 -10.25 8.42
CA THR A 147 23.16 -10.93 7.64
C THR A 147 22.96 -12.45 7.65
N GLY A 148 22.06 -12.96 6.79
CA GLY A 148 21.84 -14.39 6.58
C GLY A 148 22.12 -14.77 5.13
N ILE A 149 22.88 -15.83 4.91
CA ILE A 149 23.25 -16.36 3.59
C ILE A 149 22.04 -17.13 3.02
N GLY A 150 21.34 -16.55 2.03
CA GLY A 150 20.27 -17.27 1.33
C GLY A 150 19.62 -16.43 0.23
N GLY A 151 19.41 -17.00 -0.95
CA GLY A 151 18.96 -16.32 -2.19
C GLY A 151 17.53 -15.73 -2.21
N GLY A 152 16.79 -15.76 -1.10
CA GLY A 152 15.50 -15.07 -0.95
C GLY A 152 15.63 -13.66 -0.35
N HIS A 153 16.83 -13.24 0.03
CA HIS A 153 17.09 -11.93 0.61
C HIS A 153 17.14 -10.82 -0.44
N ASP A 154 17.72 -11.10 -1.60
CA ASP A 154 17.91 -10.11 -2.67
C ASP A 154 16.58 -9.57 -3.21
N GLU A 155 15.57 -10.43 -3.31
CA GLU A 155 14.25 -10.03 -3.81
C GLU A 155 13.50 -9.15 -2.81
N ARG A 156 13.53 -9.51 -1.52
CA ARG A 156 12.89 -8.69 -0.47
C ARG A 156 13.54 -7.32 -0.38
N GLU A 157 14.87 -7.26 -0.45
CA GLU A 157 15.61 -6.00 -0.43
C GLU A 157 15.28 -5.15 -1.67
N GLN A 158 15.19 -5.76 -2.85
CA GLN A 158 14.81 -5.06 -4.06
C GLN A 158 13.36 -4.53 -3.98
N THR A 159 12.46 -5.29 -3.40
CA THR A 159 11.07 -4.90 -3.19
C THR A 159 10.95 -3.80 -2.15
N LEU A 160 11.67 -3.90 -1.03
CA LEU A 160 11.71 -2.84 -0.01
C LEU A 160 12.26 -1.53 -0.60
N ASN A 161 13.38 -1.60 -1.34
CA ASN A 161 13.95 -0.44 -2.00
C ASN A 161 12.95 0.18 -3.01
N ALA A 162 12.23 -0.64 -3.78
CA ALA A 162 11.19 -0.14 -4.67
C ALA A 162 10.05 0.56 -3.90
N LEU A 163 9.65 0.02 -2.74
CA LEU A 163 8.65 0.62 -1.87
C LEU A 163 9.12 1.98 -1.35
N LEU A 164 10.32 2.06 -0.79
CA LEU A 164 10.91 3.29 -0.28
C LEU A 164 11.04 4.37 -1.37
N VAL A 165 11.53 4.00 -2.55
CA VAL A 165 11.62 4.91 -3.71
C VAL A 165 10.25 5.43 -4.12
N GLN A 166 9.23 4.58 -4.13
CA GLN A 166 7.88 5.03 -4.43
C GLN A 166 7.33 5.95 -3.34
N MET A 167 7.56 5.64 -2.07
CA MET A 167 7.15 6.47 -0.93
C MET A 167 7.85 7.84 -0.95
N ASP A 168 9.15 7.88 -1.26
CA ASP A 168 9.91 9.12 -1.36
C ASP A 168 9.55 9.95 -2.59
N GLY A 169 9.21 9.29 -3.69
CA GLY A 169 8.79 9.91 -4.94
C GLY A 169 7.37 10.46 -4.92
N PHE A 170 6.60 10.24 -3.84
CA PHE A 170 5.30 10.90 -3.67
C PHE A 170 5.51 12.36 -3.26
N GLU A 171 5.19 13.26 -4.16
CA GLU A 171 4.92 14.62 -3.76
C GLU A 171 3.62 14.64 -2.94
N THR A 172 3.63 15.30 -1.79
CA THR A 172 2.45 15.50 -0.91
C THR A 172 1.24 16.11 -1.65
N GLN A 173 1.43 16.55 -2.89
CA GLN A 173 0.41 17.15 -3.74
C GLN A 173 -0.50 16.13 -4.45
N GLU A 174 -0.10 14.87 -4.52
CA GLU A 174 -0.84 13.86 -5.31
C GLU A 174 -2.09 13.32 -4.59
N GLY A 175 -2.31 13.63 -3.31
CA GLY A 175 -3.51 13.20 -2.57
C GLY A 175 -3.55 11.69 -2.27
N VAL A 176 -2.41 11.01 -2.31
CA VAL A 176 -2.29 9.59 -1.97
C VAL A 176 -1.67 9.46 -0.58
N ILE A 177 -2.34 8.76 0.32
CA ILE A 177 -1.84 8.46 1.67
C ILE A 177 -1.57 6.97 1.79
N ILE A 178 -0.43 6.63 2.39
CA ILE A 178 -0.06 5.24 2.67
C ILE A 178 -0.39 4.94 4.12
N LEU A 179 -1.20 3.91 4.35
CA LEU A 179 -1.38 3.31 5.66
C LEU A 179 -0.69 1.95 5.66
N ALA A 180 0.24 1.73 6.57
CA ALA A 180 0.88 0.44 6.75
C ALA A 180 0.46 -0.16 8.09
N ALA A 181 0.31 -1.47 8.17
CA ALA A 181 0.02 -2.17 9.43
C ALA A 181 1.06 -3.24 9.71
N THR A 182 1.45 -3.36 10.98
CA THR A 182 2.36 -4.42 11.44
C THR A 182 1.98 -4.90 12.83
N ASN A 183 2.25 -6.18 13.06
CA ASN A 183 2.19 -6.80 14.38
C ASN A 183 3.58 -6.82 15.06
N ARG A 184 4.62 -6.48 14.31
CA ARG A 184 6.01 -6.59 14.74
C ARG A 184 6.84 -5.37 14.36
N PRO A 185 6.63 -4.23 15.02
CA PRO A 185 7.39 -3.02 14.74
C PRO A 185 8.90 -3.18 15.04
N ASP A 186 9.24 -4.12 15.94
CA ASP A 186 10.61 -4.43 16.36
C ASP A 186 11.53 -4.96 15.24
N VAL A 187 10.94 -5.52 14.17
CA VAL A 187 11.69 -6.09 13.04
C VAL A 187 11.77 -5.18 11.83
N LEU A 188 11.05 -4.05 11.83
CA LEU A 188 11.02 -3.15 10.69
C LEU A 188 12.35 -2.43 10.47
N ASP A 189 12.65 -2.18 9.19
CA ASP A 189 13.77 -1.33 8.79
C ASP A 189 13.49 0.13 9.21
N GLN A 190 14.52 0.81 9.73
CA GLN A 190 14.40 2.21 10.16
C GLN A 190 13.95 3.17 9.04
N ALA A 191 14.17 2.81 7.79
CA ALA A 191 13.75 3.62 6.66
C ALA A 191 12.22 3.66 6.47
N LEU A 192 11.48 2.76 7.15
CA LEU A 192 10.01 2.73 7.14
C LEU A 192 9.38 3.43 8.35
N LEU A 193 10.18 3.80 9.34
CA LEU A 193 9.78 4.50 10.58
C LEU A 193 10.10 5.99 10.48
#